data_6a1bceb7900a9925ba5fc0916862f0d9
#
_entry.id   6a1bceb7900a9925ba5fc0916862f0d9
#
_cell.length_a   1.000
_cell.length_b   1.000
_cell.length_c   1.000
_cell.angle_alpha   90.00
_cell.angle_beta   90.00
_cell.angle_gamma   90.00
#
_symmetry.space_group_name_H-M   'P 1'
#
loop_
_entity.id
_entity.type
_entity.pdbx_description
1 polymer ?
#
loop_
_entity_poly.entity_id
_entity_poly.type
_entity_poly.pdbx_seq_one_letter_code
_entity_poly.pdbx_strand_id
1 'polypeptide(L)'
;MSSVLFANQRETNLASTVALVEAALAELGHSAPAIRTKDMRALHAWQIPKGSSLTKVTLSHRTDFTYLRVCATVMTLDRAVDRAALFAHLLDLNASLCGVAFATAGDQVLLIAERSTLDLDLSEVLELIRRVTTYADEHDDVLVSRFGGRLGA
;
A
#
# COMPACT_ATOMS: atom_id res chain seq x y z
N MET A 1 -10.57 -4.12 35.74
CA MET A 1 -9.60 -3.01 35.64
C MET A 1 -8.56 -3.16 34.51
N SER A 2 -8.37 -4.34 33.96
CA SER A 2 -7.39 -4.57 32.85
C SER A 2 -7.77 -3.94 31.50
N SER A 3 -9.04 -3.75 31.19
CA SER A 3 -9.49 -3.30 29.85
C SER A 3 -9.20 -1.83 29.53
N VAL A 4 -9.13 -0.97 30.53
CA VAL A 4 -8.92 0.48 30.33
C VAL A 4 -7.45 0.79 29.97
N LEU A 5 -6.51 0.07 30.58
CA LEU A 5 -5.08 0.22 30.28
C LEU A 5 -4.75 -0.21 28.84
N PHE A 6 -5.37 -1.28 28.36
CA PHE A 6 -5.16 -1.75 26.97
C PHE A 6 -5.84 -0.87 25.93
N ALA A 7 -7.00 -0.27 26.23
CA ALA A 7 -7.67 0.68 25.34
C ALA A 7 -6.81 1.95 25.16
N ASN A 8 -6.32 2.54 26.25
CA ASN A 8 -5.44 3.71 26.18
C ASN A 8 -4.13 3.43 25.45
N GLN A 9 -3.55 2.25 25.59
CA GLN A 9 -2.32 1.87 24.92
C GLN A 9 -2.53 1.71 23.41
N ARG A 10 -3.67 1.16 22.97
CA ARG A 10 -4.04 1.07 21.55
C ARG A 10 -4.26 2.44 20.91
N GLU A 11 -4.96 3.33 21.57
CA GLU A 11 -5.19 4.69 21.09
C GLU A 11 -3.87 5.49 21.00
N THR A 12 -3.02 5.36 22.00
CA THR A 12 -1.69 6.00 22.03
C THR A 12 -0.81 5.46 20.90
N ASN A 13 -0.81 4.15 20.67
CA ASN A 13 -0.08 3.53 19.58
C ASN A 13 -0.62 3.98 18.22
N LEU A 14 -1.94 4.09 18.05
CA LEU A 14 -2.53 4.56 16.81
C LEU A 14 -2.13 6.01 16.53
N ALA A 15 -2.26 6.90 17.51
CA ALA A 15 -1.89 8.31 17.36
C ALA A 15 -0.40 8.49 17.04
N SER A 16 0.49 7.74 17.69
CA SER A 16 1.92 7.77 17.38
C SER A 16 2.23 7.20 16.01
N THR A 17 1.51 6.15 15.59
CA THR A 17 1.66 5.58 14.23
C THR A 17 1.17 6.56 13.16
N VAL A 18 0.07 7.26 13.38
CA VAL A 18 -0.41 8.32 12.47
C VAL A 18 0.66 9.40 12.32
N ALA A 19 1.21 9.90 13.43
CA ALA A 19 2.27 10.91 13.40
C ALA A 19 3.52 10.41 12.65
N LEU A 20 3.88 9.14 12.82
CA LEU A 20 4.99 8.51 12.13
C LEU A 20 4.78 8.43 10.61
N VAL A 21 3.57 8.02 10.18
CA VAL A 21 3.20 7.98 8.75
C VAL A 21 3.20 9.40 8.16
N GLU A 22 2.64 10.37 8.86
CA GLU A 22 2.61 11.77 8.40
C GLU A 22 4.02 12.38 8.33
N ALA A 23 4.92 12.04 9.25
CA ALA A 23 6.32 12.42 9.18
C ALA A 23 7.04 11.81 7.97
N ALA A 24 6.79 10.52 7.69
CA ALA A 24 7.34 9.86 6.50
C ALA A 24 6.83 10.50 5.21
N LEU A 25 5.55 10.81 5.12
CA LEU A 25 4.98 11.49 3.97
C LEU A 25 5.56 12.89 3.77
N ALA A 26 5.78 13.64 4.84
CA ALA A 26 6.42 14.96 4.79
C ALA A 26 7.88 14.86 4.30
N GLU A 27 8.64 13.86 4.76
CA GLU A 27 10.00 13.60 4.30
C GLU A 27 10.07 13.22 2.81
N LEU A 28 9.00 12.58 2.30
CA LEU A 28 8.83 12.28 0.87
C LEU A 28 8.32 13.48 0.06
N GLY A 29 8.13 14.64 0.66
CA GLY A 29 7.71 15.87 0.01
C GLY A 29 6.19 16.03 -0.13
N HIS A 30 5.40 15.25 0.61
CA HIS A 30 3.95 15.32 0.56
C HIS A 30 3.38 16.05 1.78
N SER A 31 2.37 16.89 1.57
CA SER A 31 1.57 17.45 2.64
C SER A 31 0.55 16.41 3.10
N ALA A 32 0.77 15.76 4.23
CA ALA A 32 -0.12 14.71 4.74
C ALA A 32 -1.59 15.18 4.86
N PRO A 33 -1.91 16.39 5.33
CA PRO A 33 -3.29 16.88 5.33
C PRO A 33 -3.90 17.02 3.92
N ALA A 34 -3.10 17.41 2.93
CA ALA A 34 -3.57 17.63 1.56
C ALA A 34 -3.89 16.33 0.82
N ILE A 35 -3.17 15.24 1.16
CA ILE A 35 -3.35 13.92 0.53
C ILE A 35 -4.17 12.95 1.40
N ARG A 36 -4.71 13.42 2.52
CA ARG A 36 -5.56 12.61 3.38
C ARG A 36 -6.88 12.31 2.68
N THR A 37 -7.31 11.05 2.73
CA THR A 37 -8.54 10.59 2.10
C THR A 37 -9.37 9.75 3.06
N LYS A 38 -10.59 9.43 2.67
CA LYS A 38 -11.47 8.53 3.42
C LYS A 38 -11.44 7.15 2.76
N ASP A 39 -11.29 6.12 3.57
CA ASP A 39 -11.46 4.74 3.17
C ASP A 39 -12.34 4.05 4.21
N MET A 40 -13.45 3.44 3.80
CA MET A 40 -14.42 2.83 4.72
C MET A 40 -13.86 1.61 5.46
N ARG A 41 -12.75 1.05 4.99
CA ARG A 41 -12.09 -0.14 5.56
C ARG A 41 -10.85 0.22 6.38
N ALA A 42 -10.50 1.51 6.46
CA ALA A 42 -9.31 1.99 7.15
C ALA A 42 -9.68 3.00 8.23
N LEU A 43 -8.89 3.04 9.31
CA LEU A 43 -8.96 4.07 10.35
C LEU A 43 -8.42 5.40 9.82
N HIS A 44 -7.34 5.33 9.07
CA HIS A 44 -6.69 6.47 8.43
C HIS A 44 -6.22 6.06 7.03
N ALA A 45 -6.31 6.97 6.08
CA ALA A 45 -5.86 6.77 4.71
C ALA A 45 -5.26 8.03 4.11
N TRP A 46 -4.22 7.85 3.31
CA TRP A 46 -3.57 8.87 2.49
C TRP A 46 -3.41 8.35 1.08
N GLN A 47 -3.46 9.25 0.10
CA GLN A 47 -3.36 8.89 -1.30
C GLN A 47 -2.27 9.71 -1.98
N ILE A 48 -1.17 9.05 -2.31
CA ILE A 48 0.00 9.67 -2.93
C ILE A 48 -0.18 9.64 -4.44
N PRO A 49 -0.28 10.80 -5.12
CA PRO A 49 -0.28 10.84 -6.58
C PRO A 49 1.16 10.66 -7.09
N LYS A 50 1.38 9.73 -8.02
CA LYS A 50 2.65 9.57 -8.70
C LYS A 50 2.41 9.15 -10.15
N GLY A 51 2.57 10.09 -11.09
CA GLY A 51 2.32 9.83 -12.51
C GLY A 51 0.88 9.39 -12.75
N SER A 52 0.71 8.26 -13.44
CA SER A 52 -0.58 7.61 -13.71
C SER A 52 -1.04 6.68 -12.58
N SER A 53 -0.22 6.44 -11.55
CA SER A 53 -0.54 5.52 -10.46
C SER A 53 -0.90 6.27 -9.18
N LEU A 54 -1.84 5.70 -8.45
CA LEU A 54 -2.22 6.15 -7.12
C LEU A 54 -1.74 5.14 -6.08
N THR A 55 -0.85 5.58 -5.20
CA THR A 55 -0.44 4.76 -4.06
C THR A 55 -1.24 5.14 -2.83
N LYS A 56 -1.94 4.19 -2.26
CA LYS A 56 -2.71 4.37 -1.04
C LYS A 56 -1.92 3.85 0.16
N VAL A 57 -1.83 4.67 1.20
CA VAL A 57 -1.29 4.30 2.51
C VAL A 57 -2.45 4.23 3.48
N THR A 58 -2.62 3.12 4.18
CA THR A 58 -3.74 2.93 5.11
C THR A 58 -3.29 2.34 6.43
N LEU A 59 -3.96 2.76 7.50
CA LEU A 59 -3.92 2.13 8.82
C LEU A 59 -5.26 1.46 9.08
N SER A 60 -5.24 0.17 9.34
CA SER A 60 -6.45 -0.65 9.54
C SER A 60 -6.31 -1.57 10.74
N HIS A 61 -7.43 -1.85 11.41
CA HIS A 61 -7.48 -2.91 12.41
C HIS A 61 -7.71 -4.26 11.74
N ARG A 62 -6.94 -5.26 12.21
CA ARG A 62 -7.23 -6.67 11.99
C ARG A 62 -7.15 -7.38 13.34
N THR A 63 -8.25 -7.98 13.76
CA THR A 63 -8.38 -8.72 15.04
C THR A 63 -7.76 -7.98 16.23
N ASP A 64 -6.50 -8.18 16.53
CA ASP A 64 -5.83 -7.67 17.74
C ASP A 64 -4.78 -6.57 17.46
N PHE A 65 -4.46 -6.31 16.19
CA PHE A 65 -3.38 -5.40 15.81
C PHE A 65 -3.81 -4.37 14.78
N THR A 66 -3.12 -3.23 14.78
CA THR A 66 -3.17 -2.26 13.69
C THR A 66 -2.10 -2.61 12.67
N TYR A 67 -2.45 -2.48 11.39
CA TYR A 67 -1.56 -2.73 10.27
C TYR A 67 -1.42 -1.48 9.42
N LEU A 68 -0.18 -1.23 9.03
CA LEU A 68 0.17 -0.30 7.96
C LEU A 68 0.17 -1.08 6.64
N ARG A 69 -0.59 -0.61 5.67
CA ARG A 69 -0.61 -1.16 4.31
C ARG A 69 -0.32 -0.05 3.31
N VAL A 70 0.60 -0.32 2.41
CA VAL A 70 0.88 0.50 1.23
C VAL A 70 0.47 -0.30 0.00
N CYS A 71 -0.34 0.28 -0.85
CA CYS A 71 -0.92 -0.39 -2.01
C CYS A 71 -0.94 0.54 -3.21
N ALA A 72 -0.37 0.11 -4.33
CA ALA A 72 -0.46 0.78 -5.61
C ALA A 72 -1.29 -0.05 -6.59
N THR A 73 -2.19 0.59 -7.35
CA THR A 73 -2.83 -0.06 -8.50
C THR A 73 -1.89 0.05 -9.69
N VAL A 74 -1.41 -1.09 -10.18
CA VAL A 74 -0.41 -1.16 -11.25
C VAL A 74 -1.08 -1.18 -12.61
N MET A 75 -2.13 -1.99 -12.76
CA MET A 75 -2.92 -2.04 -14.00
C MET A 75 -4.36 -2.47 -13.73
N THR A 76 -5.23 -2.13 -14.67
CA THR A 76 -6.62 -2.59 -14.71
C THR A 76 -6.80 -3.53 -15.89
N LEU A 77 -7.37 -4.70 -15.62
CA LEU A 77 -7.59 -5.75 -16.59
C LEU A 77 -8.84 -5.49 -17.40
N ASP A 78 -8.76 -5.70 -18.69
CA ASP A 78 -9.92 -5.82 -19.56
C ASP A 78 -10.17 -7.29 -19.96
N ARG A 79 -11.18 -7.52 -20.82
CA ARG A 79 -11.55 -8.88 -21.25
C ARG A 79 -10.55 -9.52 -22.20
N ALA A 80 -9.69 -8.75 -22.83
CA ALA A 80 -8.70 -9.24 -23.81
C ALA A 80 -7.44 -9.78 -23.13
N VAL A 81 -7.21 -9.46 -21.85
CA VAL A 81 -6.02 -9.89 -21.10
C VAL A 81 -6.08 -11.40 -20.84
N ASP A 82 -5.03 -12.11 -21.25
CA ASP A 82 -4.79 -13.49 -20.82
C ASP A 82 -4.39 -13.50 -19.33
N ARG A 83 -5.39 -13.67 -18.48
CA ARG A 83 -5.22 -13.65 -17.01
C ARG A 83 -4.34 -14.79 -16.53
N ALA A 84 -4.38 -15.95 -17.17
CA ALA A 84 -3.57 -17.09 -16.74
C ALA A 84 -2.09 -16.83 -16.97
N ALA A 85 -1.72 -16.35 -18.16
CA ALA A 85 -0.36 -15.97 -18.48
C ALA A 85 0.14 -14.81 -17.60
N LEU A 86 -0.69 -13.77 -17.39
CA LEU A 86 -0.35 -12.66 -16.52
C LEU A 86 -0.12 -13.12 -15.08
N PHE A 87 -1.03 -13.89 -14.49
CA PHE A 87 -0.92 -14.31 -13.10
C PHE A 87 0.27 -15.22 -12.85
N ALA A 88 0.59 -16.12 -13.80
CA ALA A 88 1.82 -16.91 -13.74
C ALA A 88 3.05 -15.98 -13.70
N HIS A 89 3.12 -14.98 -14.57
CA HIS A 89 4.22 -14.01 -14.58
C HIS A 89 4.31 -13.19 -13.29
N LEU A 90 3.17 -12.75 -12.71
CA LEU A 90 3.16 -12.02 -11.45
C LEU A 90 3.65 -12.89 -10.29
N LEU A 91 3.32 -14.18 -10.27
CA LEU A 91 3.84 -15.11 -9.26
C LEU A 91 5.34 -15.32 -9.40
N ASP A 92 5.85 -15.42 -10.62
CA ASP A 92 7.30 -15.49 -10.87
C ASP A 92 8.03 -14.22 -10.40
N LEU A 93 7.45 -13.03 -10.65
CA LEU A 93 7.97 -11.77 -10.13
C LEU A 93 7.99 -11.75 -8.60
N ASN A 94 6.91 -12.21 -7.95
CA ASN A 94 6.84 -12.26 -6.49
C ASN A 94 7.97 -13.10 -5.86
N ALA A 95 8.51 -14.09 -6.57
CA ALA A 95 9.64 -14.89 -6.09
C ALA A 95 10.94 -14.08 -5.98
N SER A 96 11.05 -12.97 -6.72
CA SER A 96 12.25 -12.11 -6.74
C SER A 96 12.07 -10.78 -6.02
N LEU A 97 10.82 -10.34 -5.77
CA LEU A 97 10.54 -9.10 -5.07
C LEU A 97 10.79 -9.23 -3.56
N CYS A 98 11.27 -8.16 -2.95
CA CYS A 98 11.54 -8.14 -1.52
C CYS A 98 10.57 -7.21 -0.80
N GLY A 99 9.82 -7.76 0.16
CA GLY A 99 8.93 -7.00 1.05
C GLY A 99 7.69 -6.41 0.39
N VAL A 100 7.41 -6.76 -0.85
CA VAL A 100 6.19 -6.42 -1.61
C VAL A 100 5.71 -7.64 -2.37
N ALA A 101 4.45 -7.64 -2.78
CA ALA A 101 3.89 -8.69 -3.62
C ALA A 101 2.82 -8.15 -4.55
N PHE A 102 2.75 -8.71 -5.75
CA PHE A 102 1.60 -8.51 -6.62
C PHE A 102 0.41 -9.31 -6.11
N ALA A 103 -0.76 -8.69 -6.21
CA ALA A 103 -2.04 -9.28 -5.86
C ALA A 103 -3.12 -8.80 -6.84
N THR A 104 -4.29 -9.40 -6.76
CA THR A 104 -5.45 -8.97 -7.56
C THR A 104 -6.63 -8.63 -6.68
N ALA A 105 -7.40 -7.63 -7.08
CA ALA A 105 -8.67 -7.27 -6.49
C ALA A 105 -9.66 -6.94 -7.60
N GLY A 106 -10.59 -7.86 -7.89
CA GLY A 106 -11.48 -7.76 -9.05
C GLY A 106 -10.68 -7.71 -10.34
N ASP A 107 -10.82 -6.63 -11.08
CA ASP A 107 -10.09 -6.40 -12.34
C ASP A 107 -8.81 -5.57 -12.16
N GLN A 108 -8.35 -5.36 -10.94
CA GLN A 108 -7.13 -4.61 -10.67
C GLN A 108 -5.98 -5.54 -10.29
N VAL A 109 -4.79 -5.23 -10.82
CA VAL A 109 -3.52 -5.76 -10.33
C VAL A 109 -2.94 -4.73 -9.38
N LEU A 110 -2.63 -5.17 -8.19
CA LEU A 110 -2.12 -4.36 -7.09
C LEU A 110 -0.69 -4.78 -6.78
N LEU A 111 0.11 -3.83 -6.34
CA LEU A 111 1.37 -4.09 -5.64
C LEU A 111 1.19 -3.67 -4.18
N ILE A 112 1.50 -4.57 -3.26
CA ILE A 112 1.14 -4.42 -1.85
C ILE A 112 2.35 -4.68 -0.96
N ALA A 113 2.52 -3.84 0.06
CA ALA A 113 3.33 -4.12 1.24
C ALA A 113 2.46 -3.92 2.49
N GLU A 114 2.56 -4.82 3.44
CA GLU A 114 1.78 -4.76 4.68
C GLU A 114 2.60 -5.27 5.85
N ARG A 115 2.52 -4.58 7.00
CA ARG A 115 3.11 -5.05 8.25
C ARG A 115 2.32 -4.55 9.47
N SER A 116 2.48 -5.23 10.60
CA SER A 116 2.01 -4.75 11.90
C SER A 116 2.66 -3.42 12.25
N THR A 117 1.91 -2.56 12.94
CA THR A 117 2.43 -1.29 13.46
C THR A 117 3.20 -1.46 14.79
N LEU A 118 3.30 -2.71 15.28
CA LEU A 118 4.12 -3.01 16.44
C LEU A 118 5.60 -2.76 16.12
N ASP A 119 6.25 -1.96 16.96
CA ASP A 119 7.67 -1.58 16.82
C ASP A 119 8.03 -0.96 15.46
N LEU A 120 7.05 -0.31 14.80
CA LEU A 120 7.24 0.37 13.53
C LEU A 120 8.01 1.68 13.74
N ASP A 121 9.06 1.89 12.95
CA ASP A 121 9.84 3.13 12.95
C ASP A 121 9.70 3.93 11.64
N LEU A 122 10.25 5.16 11.63
CA LEU A 122 10.17 6.06 10.50
C LEU A 122 10.85 5.50 9.25
N SER A 123 12.00 4.86 9.42
CA SER A 123 12.79 4.31 8.30
C SER A 123 12.04 3.19 7.61
N GLU A 124 11.34 2.37 8.36
CA GLU A 124 10.52 1.28 7.85
C GLU A 124 9.30 1.78 7.09
N VAL A 125 8.62 2.83 7.57
CA VAL A 125 7.51 3.46 6.86
C VAL A 125 7.98 4.05 5.53
N LEU A 126 9.09 4.78 5.55
CA LEU A 126 9.72 5.34 4.35
C LEU A 126 10.07 4.26 3.34
N GLU A 127 10.68 3.17 3.81
CA GLU A 127 11.08 2.06 2.95
C GLU A 127 9.87 1.38 2.32
N LEU A 128 8.80 1.11 3.07
CA LEU A 128 7.58 0.52 2.54
C LEU A 128 6.97 1.38 1.44
N ILE A 129 6.85 2.70 1.66
CA ILE A 129 6.28 3.62 0.67
C ILE A 129 7.16 3.68 -0.58
N ARG A 130 8.47 3.89 -0.42
CA ARG A 130 9.43 3.97 -1.55
C ARG A 130 9.43 2.68 -2.36
N ARG A 131 9.44 1.54 -1.70
CA ARG A 131 9.47 0.22 -2.34
C ARG A 131 8.24 -0.02 -3.20
N VAL A 132 7.04 0.21 -2.66
CA VAL A 132 5.79 0.07 -3.43
C VAL A 132 5.73 1.05 -4.58
N THR A 133 6.07 2.33 -4.37
CA THR A 133 6.02 3.34 -5.43
C THR A 133 7.05 3.07 -6.53
N THR A 134 8.25 2.63 -6.18
CA THR A 134 9.31 2.34 -7.16
C THR A 134 8.97 1.10 -7.98
N TYR A 135 8.64 -0.01 -7.35
CA TYR A 135 8.30 -1.22 -8.09
C TYR A 135 7.01 -1.08 -8.92
N ALA A 136 6.03 -0.31 -8.45
CA ALA A 136 4.85 -0.02 -9.26
C ALA A 136 5.20 0.72 -10.55
N ASP A 137 6.03 1.76 -10.46
CA ASP A 137 6.51 2.56 -11.59
C ASP A 137 7.40 1.75 -12.56
N GLU A 138 8.21 0.82 -12.03
CA GLU A 138 9.06 -0.05 -12.85
C GLU A 138 8.28 -1.11 -13.65
N HIS A 139 7.10 -1.51 -13.17
CA HIS A 139 6.38 -2.65 -13.73
C HIS A 139 5.10 -2.29 -14.46
N ASP A 140 4.48 -1.12 -14.21
CA ASP A 140 3.17 -0.79 -14.77
C ASP A 140 3.16 -0.73 -16.31
N ASP A 141 4.04 0.04 -16.92
CA ASP A 141 4.16 0.15 -18.36
C ASP A 141 4.56 -1.18 -19.02
N VAL A 142 5.46 -1.93 -18.37
CA VAL A 142 5.95 -3.23 -18.87
C VAL A 142 4.82 -4.27 -18.88
N LEU A 143 4.04 -4.32 -17.82
CA LEU A 143 2.91 -5.27 -17.71
C LEU A 143 1.81 -4.93 -18.72
N VAL A 144 1.44 -3.65 -18.84
CA VAL A 144 0.42 -3.20 -19.81
C VAL A 144 0.89 -3.44 -21.24
N SER A 145 2.14 -3.13 -21.55
CA SER A 145 2.72 -3.37 -22.89
C SER A 145 2.73 -4.85 -23.26
N ARG A 146 3.01 -5.73 -22.31
CA ARG A 146 3.14 -7.17 -22.56
C ARG A 146 1.81 -7.92 -22.57
N PHE A 147 0.89 -7.57 -21.68
CA PHE A 147 -0.36 -8.33 -21.44
C PHE A 147 -1.61 -7.59 -21.86
N GLY A 148 -1.54 -6.32 -22.21
CA GLY A 148 -2.71 -5.48 -22.46
C GLY A 148 -3.30 -4.92 -21.16
N GLY A 149 -4.56 -4.49 -21.22
CA GLY A 149 -5.19 -3.77 -20.13
C GLY A 149 -4.87 -2.29 -20.15
N ARG A 150 -4.98 -1.61 -19.02
CA ARG A 150 -4.74 -0.17 -18.86
C ARG A 150 -3.89 0.08 -17.63
N LEU A 151 -3.14 1.18 -17.64
CA LEU A 151 -2.43 1.65 -16.45
C LEU A 151 -3.41 1.86 -15.29
N GLY A 152 -2.96 1.56 -14.08
CA GLY A 152 -3.75 1.77 -12.88
C GLY A 152 -3.95 3.27 -12.63
N ALA A 153 -5.19 3.68 -12.44
CA ALA A 153 -5.59 5.03 -12.05
C ALA A 153 -6.19 5.00 -10.64
#